data_e628cfc100e21a402f9458e831467732
#
_entry.id   e628cfc100e21a402f9458e831467732
#
_cell.length_a   1.000
_cell.length_b   1.000
_cell.length_c   1.000
_cell.angle_alpha   90.00
_cell.angle_beta   90.00
_cell.angle_gamma   90.00
#
_symmetry.space_group_name_H-M   'P 1'
#
loop_
_entity.id
_entity.type
_entity.pdbx_description
1 polymer ?
#
loop_
_entity_poly.entity_id
_entity_poly.type
_entity_poly.pdbx_seq_one_letter_code
_entity_poly.pdbx_strand_id
1 'polypeptide(L)'
;MKICFAASSGGHLEEISCLRPIAEEHDSFLVTEKTTQGQTAWGENTYYLRQINRKKKWFIFHFIALFFKAGKIIKKEKPDCIISTGALMTYPLCVCCKLRKKKIIYIESFARVDEPSLTGRLMYPIADLFLVQWEDMLQIFPKATYGGGIF
;
A
#
# COMPACT_ATOMS: atom_id res chain seq x y z
N MET A 1 -4.24 -3.68 -18.06
CA MET A 1 -4.42 -2.68 -17.00
C MET A 1 -3.07 -2.50 -16.31
N LYS A 2 -2.70 -1.29 -15.90
CA LYS A 2 -1.45 -1.07 -15.17
C LYS A 2 -1.71 -0.95 -13.68
N ILE A 3 -1.07 -1.80 -12.87
CA ILE A 3 -1.30 -1.89 -11.43
C ILE A 3 -0.05 -1.50 -10.65
N CYS A 4 -0.21 -0.59 -9.69
CA CYS A 4 0.79 -0.28 -8.69
C CYS A 4 0.55 -1.13 -7.45
N PHE A 5 1.49 -1.98 -7.08
CA PHE A 5 1.49 -2.64 -5.79
C PHE A 5 2.33 -1.83 -4.80
N ALA A 6 1.84 -1.62 -3.58
CA ALA A 6 2.51 -0.77 -2.61
C ALA A 6 2.46 -1.37 -1.19
N ALA A 7 3.63 -1.60 -0.62
CA ALA A 7 3.80 -2.14 0.71
C ALA A 7 5.11 -1.64 1.35
N SER A 8 5.15 -1.54 2.69
CA SER A 8 6.44 -1.43 3.37
C SER A 8 7.16 -2.77 3.38
N SER A 9 8.41 -2.76 3.79
CA SER A 9 9.19 -3.98 4.04
C SER A 9 8.61 -4.83 5.18
N GLY A 10 9.01 -6.09 5.26
CA GLY A 10 8.54 -7.05 6.27
C GLY A 10 7.19 -7.65 5.92
N GLY A 11 6.34 -7.92 6.93
CA GLY A 11 5.06 -8.62 6.77
C GLY A 11 4.14 -8.02 5.71
N HIS A 12 4.08 -6.70 5.55
CA HIS A 12 3.30 -6.08 4.49
C HIS A 12 3.80 -6.43 3.07
N LEU A 13 5.12 -6.58 2.92
CA LEU A 13 5.70 -7.02 1.65
C LEU A 13 5.40 -8.50 1.39
N GLU A 14 5.41 -9.33 2.43
CA GLU A 14 5.02 -10.74 2.34
C GLU A 14 3.55 -10.87 1.95
N GLU A 15 2.66 -10.13 2.62
CA GLU A 15 1.23 -10.07 2.28
C GLU A 15 1.01 -9.70 0.80
N ILE A 16 1.63 -8.60 0.33
CA ILE A 16 1.42 -8.17 -1.06
C ILE A 16 2.03 -9.14 -2.06
N SER A 17 3.07 -9.88 -1.67
CA SER A 17 3.72 -10.89 -2.52
C SER A 17 2.81 -12.09 -2.80
N CYS A 18 1.82 -12.36 -1.95
CA CYS A 18 0.78 -13.36 -2.21
C CYS A 18 -0.11 -12.97 -3.41
N LEU A 19 -0.14 -11.68 -3.79
CA LEU A 19 -0.85 -11.20 -4.97
C LEU A 19 -0.01 -11.22 -6.25
N ARG A 20 1.16 -11.85 -6.22
CA ARG A 20 2.05 -11.97 -7.38
C ARG A 20 1.38 -12.60 -8.61
N PRO A 21 0.53 -13.63 -8.50
CA PRO A 21 -0.18 -14.15 -9.64
C PRO A 21 -1.01 -13.08 -10.38
N ILE A 22 -1.67 -12.19 -9.66
CA ILE A 22 -2.41 -11.06 -10.27
C ILE A 22 -1.44 -10.08 -10.94
N ALA A 23 -0.28 -9.86 -10.33
CA ALA A 23 0.73 -8.96 -10.91
C ALA A 23 1.32 -9.49 -12.23
N GLU A 24 1.46 -10.80 -12.35
CA GLU A 24 2.00 -11.48 -13.55
C GLU A 24 1.02 -11.44 -14.73
N GLU A 25 -0.28 -11.35 -14.46
CA GLU A 25 -1.33 -11.22 -15.49
C GLU A 25 -1.47 -9.78 -16.04
N HIS A 26 -0.80 -8.81 -15.41
CA HIS A 26 -0.99 -7.39 -15.74
C HIS A 26 0.36 -6.66 -15.89
N ASP A 27 0.32 -5.53 -16.58
CA ASP A 27 1.44 -4.56 -16.47
C ASP A 27 1.49 -4.04 -15.03
N SER A 28 2.54 -4.36 -14.30
CA SER A 28 2.61 -4.10 -12.87
C SER A 28 3.98 -3.62 -12.42
N PHE A 29 3.99 -2.87 -11.31
CA PHE A 29 5.20 -2.46 -10.61
C PHE A 29 4.98 -2.41 -9.11
N LEU A 30 6.05 -2.60 -8.36
CA LEU A 30 6.04 -2.53 -6.90
C LEU A 30 6.65 -1.21 -6.42
N VAL A 31 6.07 -0.62 -5.39
CA VAL A 31 6.67 0.47 -4.61
C VAL A 31 6.82 0.01 -3.17
N THR A 32 8.06 -0.06 -2.69
CA THR A 32 8.37 -0.55 -1.34
C THR A 32 9.48 0.29 -0.69
N GLU A 33 9.82 -0.04 0.55
CA GLU A 33 10.94 0.57 1.26
C GLU A 33 12.27 -0.10 0.89
N LYS A 34 13.32 0.70 0.83
CA LYS A 34 14.67 0.16 0.66
C LYS A 34 15.09 -0.55 1.96
N THR A 35 15.33 -1.84 1.87
CA THR A 35 15.84 -2.66 2.98
C THR A 35 17.28 -3.10 2.71
N THR A 36 17.97 -3.52 3.77
CA THR A 36 19.29 -4.17 3.69
C THR A 36 19.19 -5.66 3.30
N GLN A 37 18.00 -6.23 3.27
CA GLN A 37 17.73 -7.65 3.06
C GLN A 37 17.43 -8.03 1.60
N GLY A 38 18.24 -7.57 0.65
CA GLY A 38 18.21 -8.11 -0.72
C GLY A 38 17.07 -7.59 -1.61
N GLN A 39 17.07 -8.09 -2.86
CA GLN A 39 16.08 -7.74 -3.88
C GLN A 39 14.73 -8.39 -3.56
N THR A 40 13.65 -7.64 -3.78
CA THR A 40 12.29 -8.20 -3.72
C THR A 40 12.05 -9.15 -4.89
N ALA A 41 11.15 -10.11 -4.70
CA ALA A 41 10.75 -11.08 -5.73
C ALA A 41 10.06 -10.46 -6.97
N TRP A 42 9.89 -9.14 -7.04
CA TRP A 42 9.20 -8.41 -8.11
C TRP A 42 10.13 -7.95 -9.26
N GLY A 43 11.43 -8.27 -9.21
CA GLY A 43 12.38 -7.97 -10.29
C GLY A 43 12.66 -6.48 -10.51
N GLU A 44 12.94 -6.11 -11.76
CA GLU A 44 13.41 -4.77 -12.14
C GLU A 44 12.33 -3.66 -12.02
N ASN A 45 11.03 -4.03 -12.04
CA ASN A 45 9.91 -3.08 -11.94
C ASN A 45 9.61 -2.67 -10.49
N THR A 46 10.64 -2.36 -9.70
CA THR A 46 10.49 -1.99 -8.30
C THR A 46 11.05 -0.59 -8.02
N TYR A 47 10.22 0.25 -7.40
CA TYR A 47 10.61 1.56 -6.88
C TYR A 47 10.86 1.48 -5.39
N TYR A 48 11.98 2.02 -4.95
CA TYR A 48 12.35 2.06 -3.54
C TYR A 48 12.19 3.44 -2.96
N LEU A 49 11.40 3.54 -1.89
CA LEU A 49 11.24 4.73 -1.09
C LEU A 49 12.08 4.63 0.20
N ARG A 50 12.37 5.78 0.77
CA ARG A 50 13.08 5.81 2.06
C ARG A 50 12.13 5.42 3.18
N GLN A 51 12.59 4.55 4.07
CA GLN A 51 11.87 4.20 5.29
C GLN A 51 11.63 5.44 6.16
N ILE A 52 10.41 5.58 6.66
CA ILE A 52 10.02 6.67 7.56
C ILE A 52 9.89 6.16 8.98
N ASN A 53 10.62 6.81 9.90
CA ASN A 53 10.47 6.57 11.32
C ASN A 53 9.69 7.72 11.96
N ARG A 54 8.47 7.42 12.46
CA ARG A 54 7.57 8.39 13.12
C ARG A 54 8.14 9.02 14.37
N LYS A 55 9.11 8.37 15.03
CA LYS A 55 9.73 8.86 16.27
C LYS A 55 10.79 9.94 16.04
N LYS A 56 11.17 10.21 14.78
CA LYS A 56 12.19 11.22 14.47
C LYS A 56 11.57 12.61 14.37
N LYS A 57 12.28 13.64 14.93
CA LYS A 57 11.85 15.06 14.87
C LYS A 57 11.56 15.57 13.45
N TRP A 58 12.25 15.04 12.43
CA TRP A 58 12.10 15.41 11.03
C TRP A 58 11.06 14.58 10.25
N PHE A 59 10.21 13.84 10.97
CA PHE A 59 9.20 12.97 10.36
C PHE A 59 8.31 13.70 9.34
N ILE A 60 7.82 14.90 9.71
CA ILE A 60 6.90 15.68 8.83
C ILE A 60 7.57 16.05 7.51
N PHE A 61 8.82 16.52 7.55
CA PHE A 61 9.56 16.86 6.33
C PHE A 61 9.80 15.65 5.43
N HIS A 62 10.16 14.50 6.02
CA HIS A 62 10.32 13.26 5.27
C HIS A 62 8.99 12.78 4.68
N PHE A 63 7.89 12.95 5.40
CA PHE A 63 6.57 12.58 4.94
C PHE A 63 6.10 13.47 3.77
N ILE A 64 6.33 14.77 3.84
CA ILE A 64 6.09 15.70 2.71
C ILE A 64 6.95 15.32 1.50
N ALA A 65 8.23 15.03 1.71
CA ALA A 65 9.12 14.58 0.63
C ALA A 65 8.63 13.30 -0.06
N LEU A 66 7.96 12.40 0.70
CA LEU A 66 7.32 11.21 0.12
C LEU A 66 6.19 11.57 -0.83
N PHE A 67 5.36 12.59 -0.54
CA PHE A 67 4.32 13.02 -1.46
C PHE A 67 4.89 13.46 -2.81
N PHE A 68 6.01 14.19 -2.81
CA PHE A 68 6.68 14.58 -4.05
C PHE A 68 7.23 13.38 -4.82
N LYS A 69 7.85 12.41 -4.14
CA LYS A 69 8.35 11.18 -4.78
C LYS A 69 7.21 10.32 -5.30
N ALA A 70 6.18 10.11 -4.49
CA ALA A 70 4.97 9.39 -4.88
C ALA A 70 4.32 10.04 -6.12
N GLY A 71 4.16 11.36 -6.11
CA GLY A 71 3.62 12.12 -7.22
C GLY A 71 4.42 11.95 -8.52
N LYS A 72 5.77 11.91 -8.44
CA LYS A 72 6.64 11.64 -9.59
C LYS A 72 6.47 10.22 -10.13
N ILE A 73 6.42 9.20 -9.26
CA ILE A 73 6.23 7.80 -9.65
C ILE A 73 4.86 7.64 -10.34
N ILE A 74 3.78 8.11 -9.69
CA ILE A 74 2.43 7.98 -10.23
C ILE A 74 2.25 8.78 -11.54
N LYS A 75 2.91 9.93 -11.69
CA LYS A 75 2.90 10.70 -12.94
C LYS A 75 3.64 9.99 -14.06
N LYS A 76 4.76 9.32 -13.76
CA LYS A 76 5.57 8.58 -14.73
C LYS A 76 4.86 7.30 -15.16
N GLU A 77 4.44 6.49 -14.19
CA GLU A 77 3.88 5.16 -14.44
C GLU A 77 2.41 5.16 -14.87
N LYS A 78 1.64 6.18 -14.46
CA LYS A 78 0.22 6.35 -14.77
C LYS A 78 -0.62 5.08 -14.53
N PRO A 79 -0.54 4.46 -13.33
CA PRO A 79 -1.29 3.25 -13.05
C PRO A 79 -2.80 3.50 -13.16
N ASP A 80 -3.56 2.47 -13.48
CA ASP A 80 -5.02 2.49 -13.47
C ASP A 80 -5.57 2.21 -12.08
N CYS A 81 -4.84 1.40 -11.30
CA CYS A 81 -5.19 0.99 -9.98
C CYS A 81 -3.95 0.93 -9.06
N ILE A 82 -4.14 1.17 -7.77
CA ILE A 82 -3.16 0.87 -6.73
C ILE A 82 -3.73 -0.13 -5.75
N ILE A 83 -2.95 -1.17 -5.43
CA ILE A 83 -3.24 -2.16 -4.39
C ILE A 83 -2.21 -1.98 -3.28
N SER A 84 -2.66 -1.81 -2.04
CA SER A 84 -1.76 -1.60 -0.90
C SER A 84 -2.17 -2.48 0.28
N THR A 85 -1.20 -3.17 0.88
CA THR A 85 -1.36 -3.93 2.12
C THR A 85 -0.96 -3.12 3.36
N GLY A 86 -0.61 -1.84 3.20
CA GLY A 86 -0.41 -0.94 4.33
C GLY A 86 0.97 -0.35 4.47
N ALA A 87 1.18 0.10 5.68
CA ALA A 87 2.16 1.04 6.20
C ALA A 87 1.98 2.49 5.70
N LEU A 88 2.31 3.43 6.58
CA LEU A 88 2.08 4.86 6.35
C LEU A 88 2.81 5.40 5.10
N MET A 89 3.90 4.77 4.68
CA MET A 89 4.64 5.17 3.48
C MET A 89 3.84 5.00 2.18
N THR A 90 2.82 4.13 2.17
CA THR A 90 1.97 3.91 0.99
C THR A 90 0.86 4.96 0.86
N TYR A 91 0.50 5.63 1.95
CA TYR A 91 -0.57 6.63 1.98
C TYR A 91 -0.38 7.75 0.95
N PRO A 92 0.81 8.39 0.80
CA PRO A 92 1.03 9.40 -0.23
C PRO A 92 0.82 8.89 -1.66
N LEU A 93 1.17 7.62 -1.95
CA LEU A 93 0.92 7.01 -3.25
C LEU A 93 -0.58 6.90 -3.52
N CYS A 94 -1.35 6.41 -2.55
CA CYS A 94 -2.80 6.27 -2.65
C CYS A 94 -3.48 7.63 -2.83
N VAL A 95 -3.08 8.65 -2.06
CA VAL A 95 -3.58 10.02 -2.23
C VAL A 95 -3.28 10.56 -3.63
N CYS A 96 -2.05 10.38 -4.13
CA CYS A 96 -1.69 10.78 -5.50
C CYS A 96 -2.50 10.05 -6.57
N CYS A 97 -2.86 8.78 -6.35
CA CYS A 97 -3.77 8.03 -7.22
C CYS A 97 -5.20 8.60 -7.14
N LYS A 98 -5.72 8.87 -5.94
CA LYS A 98 -7.07 9.44 -5.74
C LYS A 98 -7.23 10.79 -6.45
N LEU A 99 -6.25 11.67 -6.29
CA LEU A 99 -6.24 12.98 -6.97
C LEU A 99 -6.26 12.86 -8.50
N ARG A 100 -5.80 11.74 -9.04
CA ARG A 100 -5.84 11.42 -10.48
C ARG A 100 -7.01 10.56 -10.89
N LYS A 101 -8.00 10.38 -10.01
CA LYS A 101 -9.21 9.57 -10.22
C LYS A 101 -8.88 8.10 -10.57
N LYS A 102 -7.78 7.58 -10.01
CA LYS A 102 -7.37 6.18 -10.14
C LYS A 102 -7.97 5.36 -9.01
N LYS A 103 -8.21 4.07 -9.27
CA LYS A 103 -8.81 3.15 -8.28
C LYS A 103 -7.84 2.81 -7.18
N ILE A 104 -8.35 2.68 -5.96
CA ILE A 104 -7.59 2.33 -4.77
C ILE A 104 -8.21 1.09 -4.13
N ILE A 105 -7.43 0.04 -4.06
CA ILE A 105 -7.72 -1.17 -3.29
C ILE A 105 -6.78 -1.19 -2.09
N TYR A 106 -7.37 -1.21 -0.91
CA TYR A 106 -6.60 -1.31 0.32
C TYR A 106 -6.96 -2.60 1.06
N ILE A 107 -5.94 -3.32 1.49
CA ILE A 107 -6.08 -4.55 2.27
C ILE A 107 -5.50 -4.25 3.65
N GLU A 108 -6.34 -4.31 4.69
CA GLU A 108 -5.88 -4.15 6.06
C GLU A 108 -5.00 -5.35 6.44
N SER A 109 -3.93 -5.09 7.20
CA SER A 109 -2.94 -6.11 7.52
C SER A 109 -3.55 -7.32 8.25
N PHE A 110 -3.09 -8.51 7.92
CA PHE A 110 -3.43 -9.76 8.60
C PHE A 110 -3.15 -9.71 10.11
N ALA A 111 -2.12 -8.97 10.52
CA ALA A 111 -1.79 -8.77 11.94
C ALA A 111 -2.82 -7.91 12.70
N ARG A 112 -3.87 -7.43 12.05
CA ARG A 112 -4.93 -6.59 12.63
C ARG A 112 -6.22 -7.37 12.76
N VAL A 113 -6.36 -8.08 13.87
CA VAL A 113 -7.50 -8.95 14.15
C VAL A 113 -8.71 -8.15 14.64
N ASP A 114 -8.52 -7.28 15.62
CA ASP A 114 -9.55 -6.55 16.37
C ASP A 114 -9.25 -5.06 16.51
N GLU A 115 -8.04 -4.62 16.19
CA GLU A 115 -7.64 -3.21 16.24
C GLU A 115 -7.13 -2.73 14.88
N PRO A 116 -7.67 -1.62 14.35
CA PRO A 116 -7.27 -1.10 13.05
C PRO A 116 -5.88 -0.47 13.10
N SER A 117 -5.15 -0.57 12.01
CA SER A 117 -3.91 0.19 11.83
C SER A 117 -4.22 1.69 11.66
N LEU A 118 -3.25 2.55 11.98
CA LEU A 118 -3.38 3.98 11.66
C LEU A 118 -3.54 4.20 10.14
N THR A 119 -2.82 3.43 9.34
CA THR A 119 -2.93 3.52 7.89
C THR A 119 -4.31 3.10 7.41
N GLY A 120 -4.87 2.02 7.97
CA GLY A 120 -6.24 1.58 7.67
C GLY A 120 -7.28 2.68 7.96
N ARG A 121 -7.17 3.34 9.13
CA ARG A 121 -8.06 4.48 9.46
C ARG A 121 -7.95 5.63 8.44
N LEU A 122 -6.76 5.93 7.94
CA LEU A 122 -6.53 6.97 6.93
C LEU A 122 -6.99 6.54 5.53
N MET A 123 -6.87 5.26 5.22
CA MET A 123 -7.23 4.71 3.91
C MET A 123 -8.73 4.47 3.74
N TYR A 124 -9.44 4.15 4.83
CA TYR A 124 -10.85 3.80 4.79
C TYR A 124 -11.74 4.82 4.06
N PRO A 125 -11.59 6.16 4.30
CA PRO A 125 -12.41 7.15 3.60
C PRO A 125 -12.02 7.37 2.13
N ILE A 126 -10.85 6.92 1.68
CA ILE A 126 -10.35 7.20 0.33
C ILE A 126 -10.27 5.97 -0.57
N ALA A 127 -10.25 4.76 -0.01
CA ALA A 127 -10.24 3.52 -0.78
C ALA A 127 -11.56 3.33 -1.54
N ASP A 128 -11.46 2.87 -2.79
CA ASP A 128 -12.62 2.46 -3.59
C ASP A 128 -13.07 1.04 -3.21
N LEU A 129 -12.12 0.19 -2.81
CA LEU A 129 -12.36 -1.12 -2.20
C LEU A 129 -11.46 -1.24 -0.97
N PHE A 130 -12.07 -1.49 0.18
CA PHE A 130 -11.38 -1.71 1.44
C PHE A 130 -11.64 -3.15 1.90
N LEU A 131 -10.58 -3.95 1.95
CA LEU A 131 -10.63 -5.35 2.33
C LEU A 131 -10.12 -5.53 3.76
N VAL A 132 -10.81 -6.36 4.52
CA VAL A 132 -10.38 -6.83 5.83
C VAL A 132 -10.20 -8.34 5.81
N GLN A 133 -9.23 -8.83 6.56
CA GLN A 133 -8.86 -10.24 6.60
C GLN A 133 -9.49 -10.99 7.79
N TRP A 134 -10.14 -10.26 8.69
CA TRP A 134 -10.85 -10.76 9.85
C TRP A 134 -12.27 -10.18 9.91
N GLU A 135 -13.26 -11.01 10.19
CA GLU A 135 -14.67 -10.58 10.24
C GLU A 135 -14.91 -9.53 11.33
N ASP A 136 -14.22 -9.63 12.47
CA ASP A 136 -14.34 -8.68 13.58
C ASP A 136 -14.02 -7.24 13.16
N MET A 137 -13.17 -7.07 12.15
CA MET A 137 -12.85 -5.75 11.61
C MET A 137 -14.02 -5.07 10.89
N LEU A 138 -15.07 -5.80 10.50
CA LEU A 138 -16.30 -5.22 9.95
C LEU A 138 -17.06 -4.38 10.97
N GLN A 139 -16.90 -4.65 12.27
CA GLN A 139 -17.47 -3.82 13.33
C GLN A 139 -16.84 -2.43 13.37
N ILE A 140 -15.55 -2.33 12.99
CA ILE A 140 -14.80 -1.08 12.97
C ILE A 140 -14.91 -0.38 11.60
N PHE A 141 -14.91 -1.17 10.53
CA PHE A 141 -15.02 -0.73 9.15
C PHE A 141 -16.27 -1.30 8.46
N PRO A 142 -17.49 -0.77 8.77
CA PRO A 142 -18.76 -1.36 8.31
C PRO A 142 -18.93 -1.41 6.78
N LYS A 143 -18.20 -0.57 6.04
CA LYS A 143 -18.24 -0.55 4.56
C LYS A 143 -17.12 -1.38 3.93
N ALA A 144 -16.30 -2.04 4.74
CA ALA A 144 -15.26 -2.92 4.23
C ALA A 144 -15.86 -4.23 3.72
N THR A 145 -15.11 -4.93 2.90
CA THR A 145 -15.45 -6.27 2.44
C THR A 145 -14.54 -7.27 3.16
N TYR A 146 -15.12 -8.31 3.72
CA TYR A 146 -14.34 -9.43 4.25
C TYR A 146 -13.82 -10.27 3.08
N GLY A 147 -12.52 -10.39 2.97
CA GLY A 147 -11.84 -11.13 1.89
C GLY A 147 -11.20 -12.45 2.35
N GLY A 148 -11.25 -12.74 3.65
CA GLY A 148 -10.47 -13.84 4.22
C GLY A 148 -8.98 -13.52 4.33
N GLY A 149 -8.17 -14.47 4.79
CA GLY A 149 -6.72 -14.32 4.88
C GLY A 149 -6.06 -14.35 3.51
N ILE A 150 -5.04 -13.50 3.35
CA ILE A 150 -4.27 -13.40 2.10
C ILE A 150 -3.17 -14.49 2.00
N PHE A 151 -2.80 -15.10 3.11
CA PHE A 151 -1.83 -16.20 3.19
C PHE A 151 -2.46 -17.56 2.94
#